data_fcba4731bbc86f2172362f33742bd57c
#
_entry.id   fcba4731bbc86f2172362f33742bd57c
#
_cell.length_a   1.000
_cell.length_b   1.000
_cell.length_c   1.000
_cell.angle_alpha   90.00
_cell.angle_beta   90.00
_cell.angle_gamma   90.00
#
_symmetry.space_group_name_H-M   'P 1'
#
loop_
_entity.id
_entity.type
_entity.pdbx_description
1 polymer ?
#
loop_
_entity_poly.entity_id
_entity_poly.type
_entity_poly.pdbx_seq_one_letter_code
_entity_poly.pdbx_strand_id
1 'polypeptide(L)'
;MAYITKRGSSYSVRYTYQDEHGKSCDKWESFPTKEEAVKRQKQIEHELATGNFLIPSTVTVAEFLMDWLPKQCSKHKWAPKTYQSNLALIQNLIIPYIGEMQMQKLRPYHIEALYDTLSKTPCGQYVGGKRRDLSPKQQKRTLSGTTLHEVHQLLHNSFLLAVEWGILIKSPVPVEAPKKTTQERSIWEVEEMRAALDSMEDPILHLAVHLTLVGALREGRSDPGGHRL
;
A
#
# COMPACT_ATOMS: atom_id res chain seq x y z
N MET A 1 -32.02 -16.18 -0.54
CA MET A 1 -33.20 -15.39 -0.13
C MET A 1 -32.91 -14.69 1.19
N ALA A 2 -33.37 -13.44 1.35
CA ALA A 2 -33.17 -12.69 2.56
C ALA A 2 -34.52 -12.52 3.30
N TYR A 3 -34.51 -12.67 4.63
CA TYR A 3 -35.72 -12.59 5.48
C TYR A 3 -35.54 -11.52 6.54
N ILE A 4 -36.66 -10.80 6.85
CA ILE A 4 -36.68 -9.84 7.95
C ILE A 4 -37.40 -10.47 9.12
N THR A 5 -36.77 -10.44 10.30
CA THR A 5 -37.35 -10.91 11.57
C THR A 5 -37.29 -9.76 12.57
N LYS A 6 -38.43 -9.50 13.28
CA LYS A 6 -38.46 -8.54 14.38
C LYS A 6 -37.96 -9.21 15.66
N ARG A 7 -36.96 -8.62 16.32
CA ARG A 7 -36.44 -9.06 17.62
C ARG A 7 -36.50 -7.92 18.63
N GLY A 8 -37.52 -7.95 19.48
CA GLY A 8 -37.72 -6.87 20.46
C GLY A 8 -37.93 -5.53 19.76
N SER A 9 -37.03 -4.56 20.00
CA SER A 9 -37.07 -3.21 19.43
C SER A 9 -36.31 -3.09 18.09
N SER A 10 -35.65 -4.14 17.62
CA SER A 10 -34.83 -4.14 16.40
C SER A 10 -35.38 -5.07 15.32
N TYR A 11 -34.95 -4.82 14.07
CA TYR A 11 -35.26 -5.64 12.91
C TYR A 11 -33.98 -6.29 12.41
N SER A 12 -33.99 -7.62 12.24
CA SER A 12 -32.83 -8.37 11.74
C SER A 12 -33.11 -8.90 10.34
N VAL A 13 -32.16 -8.65 9.43
CA VAL A 13 -32.14 -9.25 8.09
C VAL A 13 -31.28 -10.50 8.16
N ARG A 14 -31.86 -11.65 7.87
CA ARG A 14 -31.12 -12.92 7.72
C ARG A 14 -31.01 -13.25 6.26
N TYR A 15 -29.82 -13.62 5.81
CA TYR A 15 -29.58 -14.11 4.45
C TYR A 15 -28.55 -15.20 4.42
N THR A 16 -28.66 -16.05 3.42
CA THR A 16 -27.78 -17.19 3.18
C THR A 16 -26.94 -16.89 1.93
N TYR A 17 -25.64 -17.11 2.01
CA TYR A 17 -24.71 -16.99 0.90
C TYR A 17 -23.80 -18.22 0.84
N GLN A 18 -23.11 -18.43 -0.27
CA GLN A 18 -22.07 -19.44 -0.39
C GLN A 18 -20.71 -18.81 -0.14
N ASP A 19 -19.87 -19.45 0.68
CA ASP A 19 -18.49 -19.06 0.89
C ASP A 19 -17.60 -19.48 -0.31
N GLU A 20 -16.30 -19.17 -0.24
CA GLU A 20 -15.31 -19.51 -1.27
C GLU A 20 -15.20 -21.02 -1.54
N HIS A 21 -15.65 -21.85 -0.62
CA HIS A 21 -15.65 -23.31 -0.73
C HIS A 21 -17.02 -23.89 -1.14
N GLY A 22 -17.98 -23.02 -1.50
CA GLY A 22 -19.33 -23.43 -1.87
C GLY A 22 -20.21 -23.85 -0.68
N LYS A 23 -19.75 -23.66 0.56
CA LYS A 23 -20.51 -23.96 1.76
C LYS A 23 -21.54 -22.87 2.02
N SER A 24 -22.78 -23.29 2.32
CA SER A 24 -23.86 -22.35 2.67
C SER A 24 -23.64 -21.76 4.05
N CYS A 25 -23.53 -20.45 4.13
CA CYS A 25 -23.34 -19.68 5.36
C CYS A 25 -24.49 -18.70 5.58
N ASP A 26 -24.95 -18.59 6.83
CA ASP A 26 -26.00 -17.66 7.24
C ASP A 26 -25.39 -16.44 7.91
N LYS A 27 -25.93 -15.26 7.60
CA LYS A 27 -25.55 -14.01 8.26
C LYS A 27 -26.79 -13.24 8.71
N TRP A 28 -26.63 -12.54 9.83
CA TRP A 28 -27.65 -11.64 10.39
C TRP A 28 -27.07 -10.22 10.50
N GLU A 29 -27.85 -9.25 10.06
CA GLU A 29 -27.60 -7.83 10.25
C GLU A 29 -28.78 -7.21 10.98
N SER A 30 -28.54 -6.46 12.06
CA SER A 30 -29.60 -5.85 12.88
C SER A 30 -29.69 -4.35 12.62
N PHE A 31 -30.93 -3.85 12.49
CA PHE A 31 -31.25 -2.45 12.20
C PHE A 31 -32.26 -1.90 13.22
N PRO A 32 -32.14 -0.62 13.59
CA PRO A 32 -33.08 0.00 14.51
C PRO A 32 -34.48 0.19 13.91
N THR A 33 -34.57 0.37 12.57
CA THR A 33 -35.83 0.63 11.88
C THR A 33 -36.17 -0.46 10.86
N LYS A 34 -37.46 -0.66 10.63
CA LYS A 34 -37.97 -1.61 9.61
C LYS A 34 -37.58 -1.15 8.20
N GLU A 35 -37.58 0.15 7.95
CA GLU A 35 -37.27 0.73 6.64
C GLU A 35 -35.83 0.43 6.22
N GLU A 36 -34.87 0.60 7.14
CA GLU A 36 -33.46 0.24 6.89
C GLU A 36 -33.29 -1.25 6.64
N ALA A 37 -33.97 -2.10 7.40
CA ALA A 37 -33.95 -3.53 7.18
C ALA A 37 -34.49 -3.91 5.80
N VAL A 38 -35.61 -3.32 5.36
CA VAL A 38 -36.19 -3.56 4.02
C VAL A 38 -35.27 -3.06 2.91
N LYS A 39 -34.66 -1.88 3.10
CA LYS A 39 -33.67 -1.35 2.12
C LYS A 39 -32.50 -2.30 1.98
N ARG A 40 -31.95 -2.78 3.08
CA ARG A 40 -30.84 -3.72 3.09
C ARG A 40 -31.21 -5.06 2.49
N GLN A 41 -32.39 -5.60 2.78
CA GLN A 41 -32.90 -6.84 2.18
C GLN A 41 -32.91 -6.74 0.65
N LYS A 42 -33.54 -5.70 0.10
CA LYS A 42 -33.61 -5.48 -1.35
C LYS A 42 -32.24 -5.35 -1.98
N GLN A 43 -31.31 -4.67 -1.29
CA GLN A 43 -29.94 -4.54 -1.73
C GLN A 43 -29.22 -5.90 -1.82
N ILE A 44 -29.34 -6.74 -0.77
CA ILE A 44 -28.74 -8.08 -0.74
C ILE A 44 -29.34 -8.97 -1.85
N GLU A 45 -30.65 -8.92 -2.04
CA GLU A 45 -31.32 -9.71 -3.10
C GLU A 45 -30.85 -9.26 -4.49
N HIS A 46 -30.67 -7.96 -4.70
CA HIS A 46 -30.11 -7.43 -5.95
C HIS A 46 -28.65 -7.84 -6.14
N GLU A 47 -27.81 -7.74 -5.09
CA GLU A 47 -26.39 -8.14 -5.12
C GLU A 47 -26.25 -9.65 -5.43
N LEU A 48 -27.10 -10.49 -4.83
CA LEU A 48 -27.12 -11.94 -5.09
C LEU A 48 -27.61 -12.26 -6.51
N ALA A 49 -28.62 -11.55 -7.00
CA ALA A 49 -29.19 -11.76 -8.34
C ALA A 49 -28.23 -11.32 -9.45
N THR A 50 -27.44 -10.27 -9.20
CA THR A 50 -26.46 -9.73 -10.18
C THR A 50 -25.08 -10.38 -10.08
N GLY A 51 -24.87 -11.30 -9.12
CA GLY A 51 -23.55 -11.90 -8.86
C GLY A 51 -22.53 -10.96 -8.25
N ASN A 52 -22.95 -9.77 -7.83
CA ASN A 52 -22.08 -8.75 -7.20
C ASN A 52 -22.07 -8.85 -5.65
N PHE A 53 -22.55 -9.95 -5.11
CA PHE A 53 -22.55 -10.15 -3.67
C PHE A 53 -21.14 -10.40 -3.18
N LEU A 54 -20.63 -9.48 -2.34
CA LEU A 54 -19.36 -9.68 -1.64
C LEU A 54 -19.55 -10.55 -0.41
N ILE A 55 -18.77 -11.60 -0.31
CA ILE A 55 -18.67 -12.39 0.92
C ILE A 55 -18.18 -11.46 2.03
N PRO A 56 -18.96 -11.32 3.13
CA PRO A 56 -18.56 -10.44 4.22
C PRO A 56 -17.25 -10.89 4.83
N SER A 57 -16.22 -10.07 4.69
CA SER A 57 -14.88 -10.33 5.19
C SER A 57 -14.50 -9.33 6.29
N THR A 58 -13.85 -9.83 7.33
CA THR A 58 -13.29 -9.01 8.41
C THR A 58 -11.82 -8.68 8.19
N VAL A 59 -11.23 -9.15 7.08
CA VAL A 59 -9.82 -8.94 6.73
C VAL A 59 -9.48 -7.45 6.76
N THR A 60 -8.46 -7.11 7.51
CA THR A 60 -7.93 -5.74 7.63
C THR A 60 -6.99 -5.40 6.49
N VAL A 61 -6.74 -4.11 6.27
CA VAL A 61 -5.75 -3.64 5.28
C VAL A 61 -4.36 -4.19 5.59
N ALA A 62 -3.98 -4.26 6.88
CA ALA A 62 -2.69 -4.80 7.30
C ALA A 62 -2.56 -6.29 6.95
N GLU A 63 -3.55 -7.11 7.32
CA GLU A 63 -3.55 -8.54 7.01
C GLU A 63 -3.50 -8.79 5.51
N PHE A 64 -4.31 -8.08 4.74
CA PHE A 64 -4.32 -8.20 3.28
C PHE A 64 -2.96 -7.85 2.65
N LEU A 65 -2.38 -6.71 2.99
CA LEU A 65 -1.11 -6.27 2.40
C LEU A 65 0.07 -7.17 2.79
N MET A 66 0.07 -7.69 4.02
CA MET A 66 1.10 -8.62 4.48
C MET A 66 1.01 -10.01 3.84
N ASP A 67 -0.20 -10.45 3.46
CA ASP A 67 -0.42 -11.67 2.67
C ASP A 67 -0.14 -11.45 1.18
N TRP A 68 -0.52 -10.29 0.64
CA TRP A 68 -0.35 -9.92 -0.76
C TRP A 68 1.13 -9.78 -1.16
N LEU A 69 1.95 -9.12 -0.33
CA LEU A 69 3.33 -8.76 -0.66
C LEU A 69 4.22 -9.97 -1.01
N PRO A 70 4.29 -11.05 -0.21
CA PRO A 70 5.10 -12.24 -0.55
C PRO A 70 4.60 -12.96 -1.79
N LYS A 71 3.28 -12.98 -2.03
CA LYS A 71 2.69 -13.58 -3.24
C LYS A 71 3.12 -12.84 -4.50
N GLN A 72 3.15 -11.49 -4.46
CA GLN A 72 3.64 -10.68 -5.57
C GLN A 72 5.15 -10.82 -5.78
N CYS A 73 5.91 -10.86 -4.68
CA CYS A 73 7.35 -11.10 -4.75
C CYS A 73 7.67 -12.41 -5.49
N SER A 74 6.99 -13.48 -5.14
CA SER A 74 7.16 -14.80 -5.78
C SER A 74 6.71 -14.78 -7.25
N LYS A 75 5.55 -14.19 -7.55
CA LYS A 75 4.98 -14.09 -8.90
C LYS A 75 5.89 -13.32 -9.86
N HIS A 76 6.43 -12.19 -9.41
CA HIS A 76 7.24 -11.29 -10.25
C HIS A 76 8.74 -11.46 -10.08
N LYS A 77 9.20 -12.40 -9.25
CA LYS A 77 10.62 -12.66 -8.96
C LYS A 77 11.36 -11.38 -8.57
N TRP A 78 10.81 -10.61 -7.64
CA TRP A 78 11.39 -9.34 -7.21
C TRP A 78 12.78 -9.54 -6.59
N ALA A 79 13.66 -8.58 -6.84
CA ALA A 79 14.92 -8.51 -6.12
C ALA A 79 14.68 -8.30 -4.62
N PRO A 80 15.54 -8.85 -3.72
CA PRO A 80 15.38 -8.70 -2.27
C PRO A 80 15.21 -7.25 -1.81
N LYS A 81 15.94 -6.32 -2.44
CA LYS A 81 15.85 -4.89 -2.17
C LYS A 81 14.45 -4.30 -2.49
N THR A 82 13.84 -4.74 -3.59
CA THR A 82 12.48 -4.32 -3.97
C THR A 82 11.45 -4.80 -2.96
N TYR A 83 11.56 -6.06 -2.52
CA TYR A 83 10.69 -6.59 -1.47
C TYR A 83 10.82 -5.79 -0.17
N GLN A 84 12.04 -5.55 0.29
CA GLN A 84 12.32 -4.79 1.51
C GLN A 84 11.80 -3.35 1.43
N SER A 85 11.95 -2.68 0.28
CA SER A 85 11.43 -1.33 0.07
C SER A 85 9.91 -1.29 0.15
N ASN A 86 9.21 -2.21 -0.52
CA ASN A 86 7.75 -2.30 -0.46
C ASN A 86 7.25 -2.66 0.95
N LEU A 87 7.95 -3.58 1.63
CA LEU A 87 7.64 -3.92 3.03
C LEU A 87 7.77 -2.70 3.94
N ALA A 88 8.83 -1.91 3.78
CA ALA A 88 9.03 -0.69 4.54
C ALA A 88 7.92 0.36 4.28
N LEU A 89 7.47 0.53 3.03
CA LEU A 89 6.33 1.39 2.71
C LEU A 89 5.06 0.93 3.42
N ILE A 90 4.76 -0.37 3.38
CA ILE A 90 3.59 -0.95 4.04
C ILE A 90 3.65 -0.72 5.55
N GLN A 91 4.75 -1.13 6.19
CA GLN A 91 4.88 -1.11 7.65
C GLN A 91 4.98 0.32 8.22
N ASN A 92 5.61 1.24 7.51
CA ASN A 92 5.91 2.55 8.05
C ASN A 92 4.93 3.64 7.60
N LEU A 93 4.30 3.50 6.41
CA LEU A 93 3.49 4.55 5.82
C LEU A 93 2.02 4.17 5.58
N ILE A 94 1.67 2.88 5.66
CA ILE A 94 0.28 2.45 5.41
C ILE A 94 -0.34 1.89 6.70
N ILE A 95 0.26 0.85 7.27
CA ILE A 95 -0.29 0.15 8.44
C ILE A 95 -0.55 1.09 9.63
N PRO A 96 0.33 2.04 9.99
CA PRO A 96 0.10 2.91 11.14
C PRO A 96 -1.14 3.81 11.05
N TYR A 97 -1.66 4.03 9.83
CA TYR A 97 -2.76 4.96 9.58
C TYR A 97 -4.07 4.26 9.23
N ILE A 98 -4.02 3.27 8.35
CA ILE A 98 -5.22 2.58 7.85
C ILE A 98 -5.19 1.06 8.04
N GLY A 99 -4.13 0.52 8.66
CA GLY A 99 -3.90 -0.93 8.77
C GLY A 99 -5.00 -1.68 9.49
N GLU A 100 -5.58 -1.11 10.55
CA GLU A 100 -6.65 -1.73 11.35
C GLU A 100 -8.04 -1.67 10.69
N MET A 101 -8.16 -0.89 9.62
CA MET A 101 -9.44 -0.78 8.91
C MET A 101 -9.74 -2.04 8.11
N GLN A 102 -11.00 -2.48 8.16
CA GLN A 102 -11.47 -3.58 7.32
C GLN A 102 -11.45 -3.16 5.84
N MET A 103 -10.96 -4.04 4.96
CA MET A 103 -10.88 -3.79 3.52
C MET A 103 -12.22 -3.32 2.93
N GLN A 104 -13.31 -3.99 3.28
CA GLN A 104 -14.66 -3.67 2.77
C GLN A 104 -15.25 -2.35 3.29
N LYS A 105 -14.70 -1.81 4.38
CA LYS A 105 -15.10 -0.50 4.93
C LYS A 105 -14.28 0.67 4.41
N LEU A 106 -13.20 0.37 3.69
CA LEU A 106 -12.34 1.41 3.14
C LEU A 106 -13.08 2.18 2.03
N ARG A 107 -12.96 3.50 2.05
CA ARG A 107 -13.58 4.41 1.09
C ARG A 107 -12.52 5.35 0.50
N PRO A 108 -12.77 5.95 -0.68
CA PRO A 108 -11.79 6.85 -1.32
C PRO A 108 -11.30 7.97 -0.40
N TYR A 109 -12.17 8.57 0.39
CA TYR A 109 -11.79 9.65 1.30
C TYR A 109 -10.78 9.22 2.38
N HIS A 110 -10.73 7.93 2.77
CA HIS A 110 -9.71 7.43 3.69
C HIS A 110 -8.33 7.42 3.05
N ILE A 111 -8.27 7.12 1.75
CA ILE A 111 -7.01 7.13 0.98
C ILE A 111 -6.54 8.57 0.77
N GLU A 112 -7.45 9.49 0.46
CA GLU A 112 -7.13 10.93 0.35
C GLU A 112 -6.61 11.49 1.68
N ALA A 113 -7.29 11.19 2.80
CA ALA A 113 -6.84 11.56 4.13
C ALA A 113 -5.48 10.96 4.50
N LEU A 114 -5.19 9.73 4.04
CA LEU A 114 -3.87 9.13 4.18
C LEU A 114 -2.81 9.96 3.45
N TYR A 115 -3.05 10.35 2.19
CA TYR A 115 -2.08 11.16 1.42
C TYR A 115 -1.86 12.52 2.06
N ASP A 116 -2.91 13.18 2.52
CA ASP A 116 -2.81 14.45 3.24
C ASP A 116 -1.99 14.32 4.53
N THR A 117 -2.18 13.26 5.25
CA THR A 117 -1.43 12.98 6.48
C THR A 117 0.03 12.68 6.15
N LEU A 118 0.31 11.83 5.17
CA LEU A 118 1.66 11.48 4.76
C LEU A 118 2.44 12.68 4.23
N SER A 119 1.80 13.61 3.52
CA SER A 119 2.44 14.83 3.02
C SER A 119 3.03 15.71 4.14
N LYS A 120 2.43 15.63 5.32
CA LYS A 120 2.83 16.38 6.53
C LYS A 120 3.70 15.55 7.48
N THR A 121 3.81 14.25 7.23
CA THR A 121 4.54 13.32 8.10
C THR A 121 6.05 13.50 7.94
N PRO A 122 6.80 13.64 9.05
CA PRO A 122 8.26 13.69 9.00
C PRO A 122 8.87 12.40 8.46
N CYS A 123 9.96 12.53 7.69
CA CYS A 123 10.72 11.36 7.23
C CYS A 123 11.26 10.55 8.42
N GLY A 124 11.06 9.22 8.39
CA GLY A 124 11.55 8.33 9.43
C GLY A 124 10.73 8.33 10.73
N GLN A 125 9.50 8.87 10.70
CA GLN A 125 8.56 8.83 11.83
C GLN A 125 8.27 7.39 12.28
N TYR A 126 8.22 6.45 11.35
CA TYR A 126 8.07 5.03 11.63
C TYR A 126 9.22 4.24 11.01
N VAL A 127 9.70 3.22 11.72
CA VAL A 127 10.70 2.27 11.23
C VAL A 127 10.32 0.87 11.72
N GLY A 128 10.14 -0.06 10.79
CA GLY A 128 9.65 -1.41 11.10
C GLY A 128 8.29 -1.42 11.79
N GLY A 129 7.40 -0.48 11.43
CA GLY A 129 6.07 -0.32 12.01
C GLY A 129 6.03 0.38 13.38
N LYS A 130 7.19 0.69 13.99
CA LYS A 130 7.27 1.34 15.29
C LYS A 130 7.49 2.85 15.14
N ARG A 131 6.71 3.64 15.90
CA ARG A 131 6.88 5.09 15.97
C ARG A 131 8.20 5.44 16.66
N ARG A 132 8.88 6.46 16.16
CA ARG A 132 10.15 6.96 16.72
C ARG A 132 10.00 8.41 17.15
N ASP A 133 10.73 8.76 18.19
CA ASP A 133 10.92 10.17 18.57
C ASP A 133 12.00 10.77 17.68
N LEU A 134 11.60 11.81 16.94
CA LEU A 134 12.47 12.51 16.01
C LEU A 134 13.01 13.80 16.66
N SER A 135 14.28 14.09 16.40
CA SER A 135 14.87 15.36 16.78
C SER A 135 14.19 16.54 16.05
N PRO A 136 14.23 17.78 16.59
CA PRO A 136 13.59 18.94 15.95
C PRO A 136 14.07 19.20 14.50
N LYS A 137 15.32 18.85 14.20
CA LYS A 137 15.89 18.97 12.84
C LYS A 137 15.28 17.94 11.87
N GLN A 138 15.05 16.71 12.35
CA GLN A 138 14.43 15.64 11.57
C GLN A 138 12.94 15.86 11.33
N GLN A 139 12.22 16.47 12.30
CA GLN A 139 10.80 16.80 12.17
C GLN A 139 10.50 17.79 11.04
N LYS A 140 11.46 18.62 10.64
CA LYS A 140 11.31 19.58 9.54
C LYS A 140 11.32 18.94 8.16
N ARG A 141 11.82 17.70 8.03
CA ARG A 141 11.94 17.01 6.74
C ARG A 141 10.74 16.11 6.53
N THR A 142 9.79 16.54 5.73
CA THR A 142 8.61 15.76 5.37
C THR A 142 8.87 14.74 4.23
N LEU A 143 7.94 13.83 4.03
CA LEU A 143 8.00 12.86 2.94
C LEU A 143 7.94 13.56 1.58
N SER A 144 8.70 13.03 0.61
CA SER A 144 8.72 13.58 -0.76
C SER A 144 7.48 13.13 -1.55
N GLY A 145 7.11 13.92 -2.57
CA GLY A 145 6.05 13.54 -3.51
C GLY A 145 6.35 12.22 -4.25
N THR A 146 7.63 11.88 -4.44
CA THR A 146 8.03 10.57 -5.01
C THR A 146 7.63 9.43 -4.09
N THR A 147 7.86 9.55 -2.78
CA THR A 147 7.47 8.52 -1.80
C THR A 147 5.95 8.36 -1.73
N LEU A 148 5.19 9.47 -1.77
CA LEU A 148 3.73 9.43 -1.85
C LEU A 148 3.24 8.71 -3.11
N HIS A 149 3.90 8.95 -4.23
CA HIS A 149 3.58 8.27 -5.48
C HIS A 149 3.88 6.76 -5.43
N GLU A 150 4.97 6.35 -4.78
CA GLU A 150 5.29 4.93 -4.55
C GLU A 150 4.24 4.25 -3.67
N VAL A 151 3.79 4.91 -2.58
CA VAL A 151 2.69 4.44 -1.74
C VAL A 151 1.40 4.31 -2.56
N HIS A 152 1.07 5.31 -3.39
CA HIS A 152 -0.09 5.24 -4.27
C HIS A 152 -0.02 4.06 -5.24
N GLN A 153 1.11 3.86 -5.91
CA GLN A 153 1.30 2.74 -6.84
C GLN A 153 1.14 1.38 -6.16
N LEU A 154 1.71 1.23 -4.96
CA LEU A 154 1.59 0.01 -4.17
C LEU A 154 0.12 -0.26 -3.80
N LEU A 155 -0.59 0.74 -3.26
CA LEU A 155 -2.00 0.63 -2.93
C LEU A 155 -2.86 0.36 -4.17
N HIS A 156 -2.62 1.08 -5.27
CA HIS A 156 -3.35 0.88 -6.51
C HIS A 156 -3.25 -0.56 -7.02
N ASN A 157 -2.03 -1.10 -7.12
CA ASN A 157 -1.79 -2.46 -7.59
C ASN A 157 -2.37 -3.52 -6.65
N SER A 158 -2.22 -3.34 -5.33
CA SER A 158 -2.74 -4.29 -4.35
C SER A 158 -4.26 -4.31 -4.32
N PHE A 159 -4.92 -3.14 -4.39
CA PHE A 159 -6.38 -3.06 -4.36
C PHE A 159 -7.04 -3.47 -5.68
N LEU A 160 -6.39 -3.30 -6.83
CA LEU A 160 -6.85 -3.90 -8.09
C LEU A 160 -6.91 -5.43 -7.96
N LEU A 161 -5.87 -6.03 -7.39
CA LEU A 161 -5.85 -7.48 -7.16
C LEU A 161 -6.90 -7.92 -6.12
N ALA A 162 -7.18 -7.08 -5.11
CA ALA A 162 -8.25 -7.34 -4.16
C ALA A 162 -9.64 -7.37 -4.84
N VAL A 163 -9.83 -6.59 -5.90
CA VAL A 163 -11.06 -6.66 -6.73
C VAL A 163 -11.07 -7.94 -7.56
N GLU A 164 -9.95 -8.33 -8.18
CA GLU A 164 -9.84 -9.60 -8.93
C GLU A 164 -10.08 -10.82 -8.03
N TRP A 165 -9.66 -10.76 -6.77
CA TRP A 165 -9.90 -11.83 -5.78
C TRP A 165 -11.30 -11.79 -5.16
N GLY A 166 -12.16 -10.85 -5.57
CA GLY A 166 -13.52 -10.75 -5.04
C GLY A 166 -13.61 -10.26 -3.58
N ILE A 167 -12.53 -9.69 -3.04
CA ILE A 167 -12.53 -9.09 -1.70
C ILE A 167 -13.23 -7.73 -1.70
N LEU A 168 -13.13 -7.01 -2.82
CA LEU A 168 -13.73 -5.70 -3.05
C LEU A 168 -14.53 -5.69 -4.36
N ILE A 169 -15.62 -4.90 -4.42
CA ILE A 169 -16.35 -4.66 -5.69
C ILE A 169 -15.56 -3.69 -6.57
N LYS A 170 -14.99 -2.66 -5.95
CA LYS A 170 -14.26 -1.58 -6.63
C LYS A 170 -13.09 -1.11 -5.76
N SER A 171 -11.98 -0.79 -6.43
CA SER A 171 -10.84 -0.18 -5.73
C SER A 171 -11.21 1.18 -5.14
N PRO A 172 -10.92 1.45 -3.86
CA PRO A 172 -11.09 2.75 -3.25
C PRO A 172 -9.95 3.73 -3.56
N VAL A 173 -8.89 3.27 -4.21
CA VAL A 173 -7.73 4.10 -4.55
C VAL A 173 -8.09 5.01 -5.71
N PRO A 174 -7.90 6.35 -5.61
CA PRO A 174 -8.11 7.27 -6.70
C PRO A 174 -7.27 6.91 -7.93
N VAL A 175 -7.78 7.22 -9.13
CA VAL A 175 -7.04 6.97 -10.38
C VAL A 175 -5.85 7.92 -10.51
N GLU A 176 -6.02 9.16 -10.03
CA GLU A 176 -4.96 10.17 -10.08
C GLU A 176 -3.97 9.98 -8.92
N ALA A 177 -2.70 9.77 -9.29
CA ALA A 177 -1.62 9.67 -8.33
C ALA A 177 -1.19 11.06 -7.82
N PRO A 178 -0.70 11.16 -6.56
CA PRO A 178 -0.05 12.37 -6.08
C PRO A 178 1.09 12.80 -7.01
N LYS A 179 1.24 14.11 -7.22
CA LYS A 179 2.29 14.65 -8.10
C LYS A 179 3.68 14.31 -7.58
N LYS A 180 4.54 13.80 -8.46
CA LYS A 180 5.96 13.61 -8.15
C LYS A 180 6.64 14.96 -8.03
N THR A 181 7.37 15.17 -6.95
CA THR A 181 8.30 16.30 -6.85
C THR A 181 9.61 15.85 -7.51
N THR A 182 9.81 16.23 -8.76
CA THR A 182 11.09 15.99 -9.42
C THR A 182 12.03 17.13 -9.05
N GLN A 183 13.05 16.84 -8.28
CA GLN A 183 14.17 17.76 -8.09
C GLN A 183 15.15 17.56 -9.24
N GLU A 184 15.39 18.59 -10.03
CA GLU A 184 16.49 18.58 -10.98
C GLU A 184 17.79 18.40 -10.20
N ARG A 185 18.55 17.40 -10.56
CA ARG A 185 19.87 17.17 -9.99
C ARG A 185 20.86 18.02 -10.79
N SER A 186 21.62 18.89 -10.11
CA SER A 186 22.76 19.52 -10.75
C SER A 186 23.76 18.45 -11.18
N ILE A 187 24.17 18.55 -12.43
CA ILE A 187 25.25 17.73 -12.97
C ILE A 187 26.51 18.54 -12.76
N TRP A 188 27.54 17.93 -12.20
CA TRP A 188 28.81 18.59 -11.99
C TRP A 188 29.48 18.86 -13.33
N GLU A 189 30.02 20.05 -13.47
CA GLU A 189 30.87 20.40 -14.58
C GLU A 189 32.22 19.67 -14.49
N VAL A 190 32.94 19.60 -15.60
CA VAL A 190 34.22 18.85 -15.69
C VAL A 190 35.25 19.40 -14.69
N GLU A 191 35.25 20.71 -14.52
CA GLU A 191 36.14 21.43 -13.59
C GLU A 191 35.81 21.08 -12.13
N GLU A 192 34.53 20.99 -11.78
CA GLU A 192 34.07 20.59 -10.45
C GLU A 192 34.45 19.15 -10.14
N MET A 193 34.30 18.24 -11.12
CA MET A 193 34.71 16.84 -10.97
C MET A 193 36.22 16.68 -10.79
N ARG A 194 37.03 17.45 -11.53
CA ARG A 194 38.50 17.45 -11.36
C ARG A 194 38.90 17.97 -9.98
N ALA A 195 38.35 19.09 -9.56
CA ALA A 195 38.63 19.65 -8.26
C ALA A 195 38.24 18.70 -7.12
N ALA A 196 37.10 17.99 -7.25
CA ALA A 196 36.69 17.00 -6.29
C ALA A 196 37.67 15.80 -6.24
N LEU A 197 38.14 15.30 -7.38
CA LEU A 197 39.15 14.24 -7.44
C LEU A 197 40.46 14.65 -6.81
N ASP A 198 40.96 15.84 -7.15
CA ASP A 198 42.21 16.38 -6.62
C ASP A 198 42.18 16.65 -5.09
N SER A 199 41.01 16.86 -4.53
CA SER A 199 40.79 17.03 -3.09
C SER A 199 40.74 15.72 -2.29
N MET A 200 40.73 14.57 -2.96
CA MET A 200 40.63 13.25 -2.29
C MET A 200 41.99 12.77 -1.80
N GLU A 201 42.15 12.69 -0.48
CA GLU A 201 43.40 12.23 0.14
C GLU A 201 43.50 10.68 0.18
N ASP A 202 42.38 9.96 0.18
CA ASP A 202 42.34 8.48 0.20
C ASP A 202 42.57 7.92 -1.21
N PRO A 203 43.69 7.22 -1.49
CA PRO A 203 44.00 6.68 -2.80
C PRO A 203 43.03 5.59 -3.28
N ILE A 204 42.40 4.85 -2.34
CA ILE A 204 41.42 3.82 -2.68
C ILE A 204 40.12 4.48 -3.10
N LEU A 205 39.68 5.49 -2.37
CA LEU A 205 38.48 6.25 -2.73
C LEU A 205 38.67 7.00 -4.05
N HIS A 206 39.84 7.64 -4.25
CA HIS A 206 40.19 8.30 -5.50
C HIS A 206 40.12 7.35 -6.70
N LEU A 207 40.75 6.15 -6.58
CA LEU A 207 40.72 5.15 -7.62
C LEU A 207 39.30 4.63 -7.91
N ALA A 208 38.48 4.37 -6.85
CA ALA A 208 37.11 3.92 -7.00
C ALA A 208 36.24 4.95 -7.73
N VAL A 209 36.36 6.23 -7.37
CA VAL A 209 35.62 7.31 -8.02
C VAL A 209 36.09 7.50 -9.46
N HIS A 210 37.39 7.45 -9.72
CA HIS A 210 37.96 7.54 -11.08
C HIS A 210 37.44 6.41 -11.97
N LEU A 211 37.46 5.16 -11.48
CA LEU A 211 36.93 4.01 -12.23
C LEU A 211 35.39 4.14 -12.47
N THR A 212 34.63 4.67 -11.52
CA THR A 212 33.19 4.89 -11.72
C THR A 212 32.91 5.96 -12.76
N LEU A 213 33.70 7.02 -12.80
CA LEU A 213 33.57 8.09 -13.80
C LEU A 213 33.96 7.59 -15.21
N VAL A 214 35.11 6.94 -15.36
CA VAL A 214 35.59 6.44 -16.67
C VAL A 214 34.75 5.26 -17.16
N GLY A 215 34.45 4.32 -16.28
CA GLY A 215 33.71 3.09 -16.61
C GLY A 215 32.20 3.21 -16.58
N ALA A 216 31.64 4.36 -16.20
CA ALA A 216 30.20 4.55 -15.91
C ALA A 216 29.64 3.43 -15.00
N LEU A 217 30.46 2.98 -14.06
CA LEU A 217 30.13 1.90 -13.14
C LEU A 217 29.14 2.39 -12.10
N ARG A 218 28.23 1.50 -11.69
CA ARG A 218 27.25 1.76 -10.64
C ARG A 218 27.42 0.69 -9.56
N GLU A 219 27.27 1.06 -8.28
CA GLU A 219 27.26 0.12 -7.18
C GLU A 219 26.34 -1.09 -7.50
N GLY A 220 26.83 -2.31 -7.35
CA GLY A 220 26.13 -3.55 -7.69
C GLY A 220 26.37 -4.06 -9.12
N ARG A 221 27.09 -3.33 -9.99
CA ARG A 221 27.49 -3.80 -11.33
C ARG A 221 28.91 -4.35 -11.36
N SER A 222 29.64 -4.22 -10.26
CA SER A 222 31.00 -4.69 -10.07
C SER A 222 31.10 -6.17 -9.67
N ASP A 223 29.98 -6.92 -9.72
CA ASP A 223 29.98 -8.36 -9.43
C ASP A 223 29.98 -9.16 -10.75
N PRO A 224 31.17 -9.52 -11.32
CA PRO A 224 31.25 -10.27 -12.56
C PRO A 224 30.85 -11.75 -12.42
N GLY A 225 30.40 -12.18 -11.21
CA GLY A 225 30.13 -13.57 -10.88
C GLY A 225 28.66 -13.93 -10.69
N GLY A 226 27.71 -13.03 -10.91
CA GLY A 226 26.27 -13.32 -10.83
C GLY A 226 25.79 -14.24 -11.94
N HIS A 227 26.08 -15.52 -11.84
CA HIS A 227 25.42 -16.54 -12.64
C HIS A 227 23.90 -16.44 -12.42
N ARG A 228 23.20 -16.08 -13.50
CA ARG A 228 21.77 -16.35 -13.62
C ARG A 228 21.62 -17.88 -13.66
N LEU A 229 21.12 -18.43 -12.58
CA LEU A 229 20.50 -19.76 -12.58
C LEU A 229 19.00 -19.57 -12.69
#